data_b97605a120047bb0b35bd3e849f931ee
#
_entry.id   b97605a120047bb0b35bd3e849f931ee
#
_cell.length_a   1.000
_cell.length_b   1.000
_cell.length_c   1.000
_cell.angle_alpha   90.00
_cell.angle_beta   90.00
_cell.angle_gamma   90.00
#
_symmetry.space_group_name_H-M   'P 1'
#
loop_
_entity.id
_entity.type
_entity.pdbx_description
1 polymer ?
#
loop_
_entity_poly.entity_id
_entity_poly.type
_entity_poly.pdbx_seq_one_letter_code
_entity_poly.pdbx_strand_id
1 'polypeptide(L)'
;MAVVRILAAPLLALFAAISLNCAAAPFAVRLGLEKIALDALPGFTDTTDLASPRLQDLAASLTSASNRVLLFALTDADLRRFTNGDPLDVKRRYMMAVTPKGLEHERVSGEMFKALVSESLRDFGDPTQVTDLVKFLEGKPIGLANLLAELRQDPTAVSLLQATRLQPLPGARVFESSTPQYLLFTTTFILVRGRALIVSVYTLFYEPADMDWLKVATRRWVDDLQRLNSR
;
A
#
# COMPACT_ATOMS: atom_id res chain seq x y z
N MET A 1 -5.58 23.03 -63.68
CA MET A 1 -4.62 22.91 -62.58
C MET A 1 -5.35 23.10 -61.27
N ALA A 2 -5.95 22.09 -60.71
CA ALA A 2 -6.51 22.12 -59.34
C ALA A 2 -7.01 20.72 -58.97
N VAL A 3 -6.15 19.80 -58.56
CA VAL A 3 -6.54 18.58 -57.80
C VAL A 3 -5.28 18.05 -57.12
N VAL A 4 -4.87 18.60 -56.00
CA VAL A 4 -3.97 17.95 -55.01
C VAL A 4 -4.08 18.74 -53.69
N ARG A 5 -5.14 18.57 -52.92
CA ARG A 5 -5.25 19.09 -51.55
C ARG A 5 -6.34 18.43 -50.70
N ILE A 6 -6.55 17.14 -50.75
CA ILE A 6 -7.46 16.48 -49.79
C ILE A 6 -6.96 15.04 -49.50
N LEU A 7 -5.79 14.88 -48.86
CA LEU A 7 -5.39 13.55 -48.36
C LEU A 7 -4.41 13.58 -47.17
N ALA A 8 -4.23 14.73 -46.50
CA ALA A 8 -3.31 14.81 -45.38
C ALA A 8 -3.98 14.87 -43.98
N ALA A 9 -5.29 14.93 -43.87
CA ALA A 9 -5.97 15.12 -42.59
C ALA A 9 -6.31 13.85 -41.79
N PRO A 10 -6.46 12.63 -42.34
CA PRO A 10 -6.84 11.46 -41.51
C PRO A 10 -5.66 10.76 -40.82
N LEU A 11 -4.40 11.03 -41.19
CA LEU A 11 -3.26 10.31 -40.60
C LEU A 11 -2.82 10.89 -39.24
N LEU A 12 -3.15 12.12 -38.94
CA LEU A 12 -2.80 12.76 -37.66
C LEU A 12 -3.73 12.38 -36.49
N ALA A 13 -4.95 11.92 -36.79
CA ALA A 13 -5.94 11.53 -35.78
C ALA A 13 -5.69 10.13 -35.20
N LEU A 14 -4.89 9.29 -35.87
CA LEU A 14 -4.64 7.90 -35.43
C LEU A 14 -3.53 7.82 -34.38
N PHE A 15 -2.67 8.83 -34.24
CA PHE A 15 -1.58 8.87 -33.26
C PHE A 15 -2.02 9.37 -31.88
N ALA A 16 -3.16 9.98 -31.73
CA ALA A 16 -3.65 10.53 -30.45
C ALA A 16 -4.33 9.51 -29.54
N ALA A 17 -4.56 8.27 -29.98
CA ALA A 17 -5.31 7.27 -29.22
C ALA A 17 -4.45 6.21 -28.49
N ILE A 18 -3.14 6.28 -28.59
CA ILE A 18 -2.25 5.38 -27.81
C ILE A 18 -1.79 6.12 -26.55
N SER A 19 -2.72 6.37 -25.63
CA SER A 19 -2.35 6.58 -24.23
C SER A 19 -1.81 5.25 -23.72
N LEU A 20 -0.50 5.03 -23.84
CA LEU A 20 0.19 3.94 -23.17
C LEU A 20 -0.01 4.18 -21.66
N ASN A 21 -1.07 3.55 -21.10
CA ASN A 21 -1.09 3.32 -19.66
C ASN A 21 0.15 2.48 -19.36
N CYS A 22 1.23 3.12 -18.94
CA CYS A 22 2.41 2.48 -18.40
C CYS A 22 2.00 1.90 -17.04
N ALA A 23 1.24 0.81 -17.05
CA ALA A 23 1.05 -0.01 -15.87
C ALA A 23 2.38 -0.70 -15.63
N ALA A 24 2.92 -0.61 -14.41
CA ALA A 24 4.08 -1.38 -14.02
C ALA A 24 3.77 -2.87 -14.34
N ALA A 25 4.73 -3.57 -14.94
CA ALA A 25 4.53 -4.99 -15.23
C ALA A 25 4.61 -5.78 -13.91
N PRO A 26 3.71 -6.74 -13.68
CA PRO A 26 3.80 -7.62 -12.53
C PRO A 26 5.16 -8.31 -12.48
N PHE A 27 5.76 -8.36 -11.31
CA PHE A 27 7.00 -9.10 -11.07
C PHE A 27 6.76 -10.31 -10.17
N ALA A 28 7.67 -11.27 -10.17
CA ALA A 28 7.52 -12.49 -9.39
C ALA A 28 8.58 -12.57 -8.30
N VAL A 29 8.13 -12.73 -7.05
CA VAL A 29 8.99 -13.01 -5.90
C VAL A 29 8.94 -14.50 -5.57
N ARG A 30 10.09 -15.09 -5.27
CA ARG A 30 10.15 -16.48 -4.81
C ARG A 30 10.00 -16.54 -3.28
N LEU A 31 9.03 -17.32 -2.82
CA LEU A 31 8.82 -17.69 -1.42
C LEU A 31 8.84 -19.22 -1.30
N GLY A 32 9.91 -19.75 -0.72
CA GLY A 32 10.17 -21.19 -0.77
C GLY A 32 10.19 -21.71 -2.20
N LEU A 33 9.31 -22.67 -2.54
CA LEU A 33 9.18 -23.23 -3.88
C LEU A 33 8.20 -22.49 -4.80
N GLU A 34 7.40 -21.57 -4.25
CA GLU A 34 6.36 -20.87 -4.99
C GLU A 34 6.88 -19.54 -5.57
N LYS A 35 6.35 -19.19 -6.75
CA LYS A 35 6.50 -17.86 -7.35
C LYS A 35 5.20 -17.08 -7.12
N ILE A 36 5.30 -15.99 -6.39
CA ILE A 36 4.17 -15.11 -6.09
C ILE A 36 4.30 -13.89 -7.00
N ALA A 37 3.28 -13.66 -7.82
CA ALA A 37 3.20 -12.45 -8.63
C ALA A 37 2.73 -11.27 -7.77
N LEU A 38 3.48 -10.18 -7.80
CA LEU A 38 3.18 -8.94 -7.12
C LEU A 38 3.11 -7.81 -8.15
N ASP A 39 2.27 -6.84 -7.88
CA ASP A 39 2.15 -5.62 -8.65
C ASP A 39 1.71 -4.48 -7.73
N ALA A 40 2.14 -3.26 -8.02
CA ALA A 40 1.64 -2.07 -7.36
C ALA A 40 0.40 -1.53 -8.07
N LEU A 41 -0.44 -0.78 -7.36
CA LEU A 41 -1.57 -0.08 -7.99
C LEU A 41 -1.08 0.96 -9.01
N PRO A 42 -1.87 1.25 -10.06
CA PRO A 42 -1.56 2.34 -10.99
C PRO A 42 -1.29 3.66 -10.27
N GLY A 43 -0.23 4.37 -10.67
CA GLY A 43 0.26 5.59 -10.03
C GLY A 43 1.22 5.35 -8.86
N PHE A 44 1.59 4.08 -8.62
CA PHE A 44 2.64 3.69 -7.68
C PHE A 44 3.74 2.92 -8.41
N THR A 45 4.98 3.20 -8.05
CA THR A 45 6.16 2.48 -8.55
C THR A 45 6.79 1.69 -7.41
N ASP A 46 6.99 0.38 -7.63
CA ASP A 46 7.79 -0.45 -6.73
C ASP A 46 9.23 0.03 -6.70
N THR A 47 9.80 0.08 -5.50
CA THR A 47 11.14 0.59 -5.27
C THR A 47 12.12 -0.48 -4.83
N THR A 48 11.69 -1.74 -4.69
CA THR A 48 12.52 -2.84 -4.16
C THR A 48 13.72 -3.15 -5.07
N ASP A 49 13.54 -3.02 -6.39
CA ASP A 49 14.60 -3.24 -7.38
C ASP A 49 15.46 -2.00 -7.66
N LEU A 50 15.11 -0.86 -7.07
CA LEU A 50 15.92 0.34 -7.20
C LEU A 50 17.18 0.21 -6.31
N ALA A 51 18.37 0.37 -6.92
CA ALA A 51 19.64 0.31 -6.20
C ALA A 51 19.85 1.58 -5.33
N SER A 52 18.91 1.87 -4.43
CA SER A 52 18.94 3.02 -3.53
C SER A 52 18.93 2.55 -2.08
N PRO A 53 20.09 2.60 -1.37
CA PRO A 53 20.16 2.26 0.04
C PRO A 53 19.15 3.06 0.89
N ARG A 54 18.94 4.34 0.58
CA ARG A 54 17.99 5.19 1.31
C ARG A 54 16.55 4.70 1.21
N LEU A 55 16.12 4.16 0.04
CA LEU A 55 14.78 3.57 -0.11
C LEU A 55 14.68 2.24 0.61
N GLN A 56 15.73 1.44 0.58
CA GLN A 56 15.80 0.16 1.29
C GLN A 56 15.76 0.38 2.82
N ASP A 57 16.51 1.34 3.34
CA ASP A 57 16.49 1.73 4.75
C ASP A 57 15.12 2.27 5.16
N LEU A 58 14.49 3.09 4.31
CA LEU A 58 13.13 3.58 4.53
C LEU A 58 12.14 2.41 4.61
N ALA A 59 12.14 1.52 3.65
CA ALA A 59 11.25 0.34 3.65
C ALA A 59 11.48 -0.52 4.90
N ALA A 60 12.73 -0.76 5.27
CA ALA A 60 13.07 -1.55 6.47
C ALA A 60 12.60 -0.88 7.77
N SER A 61 12.65 0.47 7.84
CA SER A 61 12.20 1.22 9.02
C SER A 61 10.68 1.22 9.23
N LEU A 62 9.91 0.92 8.18
CA LEU A 62 8.44 0.92 8.20
C LEU A 62 7.84 -0.45 8.57
N THR A 63 8.65 -1.47 8.78
CA THR A 63 8.19 -2.80 9.14
C THR A 63 9.07 -3.43 10.23
N SER A 64 8.58 -4.52 10.83
CA SER A 64 9.38 -5.27 11.81
C SER A 64 10.60 -5.92 11.15
N ALA A 65 11.72 -6.00 11.87
CA ALA A 65 12.91 -6.75 11.46
C ALA A 65 12.64 -8.25 11.23
N SER A 66 11.55 -8.79 11.80
CA SER A 66 11.08 -10.17 11.57
C SER A 66 10.41 -10.35 10.21
N ASN A 67 10.15 -9.29 9.46
CA ASN A 67 9.54 -9.36 8.15
C ASN A 67 10.60 -9.22 7.04
N ARG A 68 10.32 -9.85 5.89
CA ARG A 68 10.99 -9.59 4.62
C ARG A 68 10.08 -8.71 3.77
N VAL A 69 10.61 -7.58 3.30
CA VAL A 69 9.91 -6.72 2.34
C VAL A 69 9.92 -7.41 0.98
N LEU A 70 8.76 -7.51 0.36
CA LEU A 70 8.54 -8.11 -0.96
C LEU A 70 8.22 -7.05 -2.01
N LEU A 71 7.54 -5.97 -1.60
CA LEU A 71 7.20 -4.81 -2.38
C LEU A 71 7.15 -3.60 -1.46
N PHE A 72 7.76 -2.51 -1.88
CA PHE A 72 7.60 -1.19 -1.28
C PHE A 72 7.40 -0.17 -2.40
N ALA A 73 6.19 0.36 -2.51
CA ALA A 73 5.83 1.26 -3.60
C ALA A 73 5.46 2.65 -3.07
N LEU A 74 6.04 3.66 -3.70
CA LEU A 74 5.72 5.08 -3.50
C LEU A 74 4.84 5.56 -4.66
N THR A 75 4.12 6.66 -4.46
CA THR A 75 3.49 7.33 -5.61
C THR A 75 4.58 7.77 -6.60
N ASP A 76 4.26 7.78 -7.89
CA ASP A 76 5.19 8.22 -8.94
C ASP A 76 5.67 9.66 -8.69
N ALA A 77 4.83 10.50 -8.08
CA ALA A 77 5.18 11.86 -7.71
C ALA A 77 6.19 11.89 -6.55
N ASP A 78 5.95 11.11 -5.49
CA ASP A 78 6.85 11.05 -4.33
C ASP A 78 8.19 10.40 -4.69
N LEU A 79 8.18 9.38 -5.55
CA LEU A 79 9.43 8.77 -6.02
C LEU A 79 10.29 9.79 -6.79
N ARG A 80 9.68 10.59 -7.69
CA ARG A 80 10.42 11.65 -8.41
C ARG A 80 11.00 12.70 -7.43
N ARG A 81 10.20 13.16 -6.46
CA ARG A 81 10.67 14.09 -5.43
C ARG A 81 11.81 13.50 -4.60
N PHE A 82 11.65 12.26 -4.15
CA PHE A 82 12.70 11.58 -3.40
C PHE A 82 14.02 11.47 -4.20
N THR A 83 13.93 11.15 -5.49
CA THR A 83 15.09 11.03 -6.38
C THR A 83 15.79 12.38 -6.59
N ASN A 84 15.02 13.46 -6.68
CA ASN A 84 15.55 14.82 -6.82
C ASN A 84 16.06 15.42 -5.51
N GLY A 85 15.82 14.78 -4.37
CA GLY A 85 16.10 15.33 -3.04
C GLY A 85 15.10 16.37 -2.56
N ASP A 86 13.96 16.48 -3.23
CA ASP A 86 12.87 17.38 -2.86
C ASP A 86 12.09 16.86 -1.64
N PRO A 87 11.40 17.72 -0.87
CA PRO A 87 10.49 17.30 0.18
C PRO A 87 9.37 16.42 -0.40
N LEU A 88 9.03 15.34 0.32
CA LEU A 88 7.90 14.49 -0.04
C LEU A 88 6.58 15.26 0.07
N ASP A 89 5.55 14.78 -0.65
CA ASP A 89 4.22 15.38 -0.60
C ASP A 89 3.66 15.35 0.84
N VAL A 90 2.82 16.31 1.13
CA VAL A 90 2.08 16.40 2.38
C VAL A 90 1.17 15.16 2.52
N LYS A 91 0.48 14.77 1.45
CA LYS A 91 -0.35 13.54 1.40
C LYS A 91 0.50 12.32 1.04
N ARG A 92 1.34 11.89 1.95
CA ARG A 92 2.18 10.70 1.73
C ARG A 92 1.33 9.46 1.61
N ARG A 93 1.43 8.79 0.46
CA ARG A 93 0.78 7.51 0.19
C ARG A 93 1.82 6.49 -0.22
N TYR A 94 1.79 5.34 0.39
CA TYR A 94 2.70 4.25 0.03
C TYR A 94 2.04 2.90 0.26
N MET A 95 2.62 1.88 -0.34
CA MET A 95 2.15 0.50 -0.28
C MET A 95 3.30 -0.41 0.11
N MET A 96 2.99 -1.45 0.86
CA MET A 96 3.99 -2.43 1.29
C MET A 96 3.41 -3.82 1.28
N ALA A 97 4.16 -4.78 0.74
CA ALA A 97 3.92 -6.20 0.92
C ALA A 97 5.10 -6.83 1.64
N VAL A 98 4.82 -7.60 2.67
CA VAL A 98 5.84 -8.31 3.44
C VAL A 98 5.43 -9.76 3.68
N THR A 99 6.40 -10.60 4.01
CA THR A 99 6.17 -11.93 4.57
C THR A 99 6.96 -12.09 5.86
N PRO A 100 6.40 -12.73 6.92
CA PRO A 100 7.19 -13.08 8.09
C PRO A 100 8.33 -14.01 7.68
N LYS A 101 9.57 -13.69 8.07
CA LYS A 101 10.77 -14.49 7.73
C LYS A 101 10.64 -15.95 8.17
N GLY A 102 10.00 -16.19 9.32
CA GLY A 102 9.75 -17.55 9.82
C GLY A 102 8.77 -18.36 8.96
N LEU A 103 7.96 -17.71 8.11
CA LEU A 103 6.99 -18.36 7.22
C LEU A 103 7.41 -18.32 5.74
N GLU A 104 8.54 -17.71 5.41
CA GLU A 104 9.01 -17.53 4.04
C GLU A 104 9.11 -18.83 3.25
N HIS A 105 9.53 -19.90 3.92
CA HIS A 105 9.72 -21.22 3.32
C HIS A 105 8.60 -22.21 3.66
N GLU A 106 7.72 -21.85 4.57
CA GLU A 106 6.65 -22.71 5.07
C GLU A 106 5.42 -22.68 4.15
N ARG A 107 4.80 -23.84 3.96
CA ARG A 107 3.48 -23.91 3.32
C ARG A 107 2.40 -23.74 4.38
N VAL A 108 1.66 -22.65 4.28
CA VAL A 108 0.57 -22.31 5.20
C VAL A 108 -0.74 -22.89 4.67
N SER A 109 -1.39 -23.77 5.45
CA SER A 109 -2.75 -24.25 5.16
C SER A 109 -3.81 -23.18 5.49
N GLY A 110 -5.03 -23.35 5.00
CA GLY A 110 -6.14 -22.46 5.36
C GLY A 110 -6.42 -22.42 6.87
N GLU A 111 -6.31 -23.54 7.57
CA GLU A 111 -6.47 -23.62 9.02
C GLU A 111 -5.36 -22.88 9.76
N MET A 112 -4.09 -23.11 9.35
CA MET A 112 -2.96 -22.38 9.91
C MET A 112 -3.08 -20.87 9.65
N PHE A 113 -3.50 -20.48 8.44
CA PHE A 113 -3.76 -19.07 8.12
C PHE A 113 -4.80 -18.46 9.05
N LYS A 114 -5.93 -19.13 9.24
CA LYS A 114 -6.98 -18.67 10.17
C LYS A 114 -6.47 -18.52 11.59
N ALA A 115 -5.65 -19.46 12.07
CA ALA A 115 -5.04 -19.37 13.40
C ALA A 115 -4.08 -18.17 13.51
N LEU A 116 -3.20 -17.94 12.50
CA LEU A 116 -2.28 -16.80 12.44
C LEU A 116 -3.04 -15.47 12.46
N VAL A 117 -4.12 -15.36 11.66
CA VAL A 117 -4.94 -14.16 11.64
C VAL A 117 -5.61 -13.95 13.00
N SER A 118 -6.23 -14.98 13.58
CA SER A 118 -6.90 -14.89 14.88
C SER A 118 -5.95 -14.48 15.99
N GLU A 119 -4.73 -14.99 15.98
CA GLU A 119 -3.67 -14.59 16.93
C GLU A 119 -3.30 -13.10 16.76
N SER A 120 -3.09 -12.68 15.51
CA SER A 120 -2.76 -11.29 15.21
C SER A 120 -3.88 -10.32 15.57
N LEU A 121 -5.14 -10.75 15.53
CA LEU A 121 -6.30 -9.91 15.84
C LEU A 121 -6.54 -9.72 17.34
N ARG A 122 -6.04 -10.60 18.20
CA ARG A 122 -6.27 -10.53 19.64
C ARG A 122 -5.88 -9.20 20.26
N ASP A 123 -4.82 -8.59 19.75
CA ASP A 123 -4.25 -7.36 20.32
C ASP A 123 -4.95 -6.10 19.83
N PHE A 124 -5.83 -6.18 18.81
CA PHE A 124 -6.47 -4.99 18.23
C PHE A 124 -7.80 -4.60 18.90
N GLY A 125 -8.42 -5.51 19.64
CA GLY A 125 -9.74 -5.29 20.23
C GLY A 125 -10.86 -5.24 19.16
N ASP A 126 -12.05 -4.81 19.60
CA ASP A 126 -13.21 -4.69 18.70
C ASP A 126 -13.13 -3.42 17.84
N PRO A 127 -13.65 -3.47 16.60
CA PRO A 127 -13.73 -2.30 15.74
C PRO A 127 -14.56 -1.19 16.41
N THR A 128 -14.03 0.02 16.47
CA THR A 128 -14.72 1.17 17.03
C THR A 128 -15.36 1.98 15.90
N GLN A 129 -16.69 2.07 15.86
CA GLN A 129 -17.39 2.98 14.96
C GLN A 129 -17.08 4.43 15.32
N VAL A 130 -16.35 5.11 14.46
CA VAL A 130 -15.85 6.46 14.69
C VAL A 130 -16.53 7.42 13.72
N THR A 131 -17.30 8.37 14.27
CA THR A 131 -17.90 9.46 13.49
C THR A 131 -16.94 10.63 13.29
N ASP A 132 -16.07 10.89 14.28
CA ASP A 132 -15.05 11.93 14.26
C ASP A 132 -13.70 11.30 14.61
N LEU A 133 -12.90 11.02 13.58
CA LEU A 133 -11.61 10.36 13.72
C LEU A 133 -10.60 11.19 14.51
N VAL A 134 -10.58 12.50 14.29
CA VAL A 134 -9.63 13.40 14.96
C VAL A 134 -9.88 13.38 16.47
N LYS A 135 -11.12 13.62 16.87
CA LYS A 135 -11.53 13.60 18.28
C LYS A 135 -11.28 12.24 18.94
N PHE A 136 -11.52 11.15 18.20
CA PHE A 136 -11.24 9.80 18.69
C PHE A 136 -9.74 9.58 18.95
N LEU A 137 -8.87 10.02 18.04
CA LEU A 137 -7.43 9.78 18.13
C LEU A 137 -6.70 10.77 19.06
N GLU A 138 -7.26 11.94 19.33
CA GLU A 138 -6.68 12.91 20.28
C GLU A 138 -6.46 12.31 21.68
N GLY A 139 -7.39 11.45 22.13
CA GLY A 139 -7.31 10.76 23.41
C GLY A 139 -6.45 9.47 23.39
N LYS A 140 -5.84 9.10 22.26
CA LYS A 140 -5.08 7.85 22.15
C LYS A 140 -3.58 8.06 22.23
N PRO A 141 -2.83 7.07 22.73
CA PRO A 141 -1.37 7.11 22.73
C PRO A 141 -0.80 7.27 21.32
N ILE A 142 0.28 8.03 21.19
CA ILE A 142 1.02 8.20 19.92
C ILE A 142 1.60 6.85 19.52
N GLY A 143 1.49 6.52 18.21
CA GLY A 143 2.02 5.29 17.64
C GLY A 143 1.17 4.04 17.87
N LEU A 144 0.14 4.12 18.73
CA LEU A 144 -0.78 2.99 18.94
C LEU A 144 -1.74 2.87 17.76
N ALA A 145 -1.75 1.71 17.12
CA ALA A 145 -2.73 1.38 16.08
C ALA A 145 -4.11 1.13 16.73
N ASN A 146 -5.14 1.77 16.19
CA ASN A 146 -6.52 1.61 16.64
C ASN A 146 -7.33 1.02 15.49
N LEU A 147 -8.05 -0.08 15.75
CA LEU A 147 -8.92 -0.73 14.77
C LEU A 147 -10.19 0.10 14.58
N LEU A 148 -10.46 0.52 13.34
CA LEU A 148 -11.64 1.29 12.97
C LEU A 148 -12.72 0.42 12.33
N ALA A 149 -12.31 -0.51 11.47
CA ALA A 149 -13.24 -1.39 10.77
C ALA A 149 -12.54 -2.64 10.26
N GLU A 150 -13.30 -3.68 10.10
CA GLU A 150 -12.95 -4.82 9.26
C GLU A 150 -13.54 -4.58 7.86
N LEU A 151 -12.66 -4.57 6.84
CA LEU A 151 -13.06 -4.26 5.46
C LEU A 151 -13.38 -5.52 4.64
N ARG A 152 -12.77 -6.64 5.02
CA ARG A 152 -12.90 -7.92 4.34
C ARG A 152 -12.62 -9.05 5.30
N GLN A 153 -13.43 -10.10 5.22
CA GLN A 153 -13.23 -11.36 5.93
C GLN A 153 -13.61 -12.52 5.01
N ASP A 154 -12.60 -13.14 4.38
CA ASP A 154 -12.80 -14.37 3.61
C ASP A 154 -11.72 -15.40 3.97
N PRO A 155 -11.86 -16.67 3.56
CA PRO A 155 -10.95 -17.75 3.95
C PRO A 155 -9.47 -17.52 3.58
N THR A 156 -9.20 -16.62 2.64
CA THR A 156 -7.86 -16.34 2.11
C THR A 156 -7.41 -14.90 2.29
N ALA A 157 -8.28 -14.01 2.76
CA ALA A 157 -7.91 -12.63 3.00
C ALA A 157 -8.74 -12.00 4.13
N VAL A 158 -8.06 -11.32 5.06
CA VAL A 158 -8.68 -10.51 6.12
C VAL A 158 -8.05 -9.13 6.08
N SER A 159 -8.87 -8.09 5.86
CA SER A 159 -8.42 -6.70 5.74
C SER A 159 -8.98 -5.85 6.86
N LEU A 160 -8.11 -5.14 7.53
CA LEU A 160 -8.40 -4.25 8.66
C LEU A 160 -8.11 -2.80 8.27
N LEU A 161 -8.99 -1.89 8.65
CA LEU A 161 -8.75 -0.45 8.59
C LEU A 161 -8.31 0.02 9.97
N GLN A 162 -7.20 0.72 10.02
CA GLN A 162 -6.59 1.17 11.25
C GLN A 162 -6.18 2.64 11.16
N ALA A 163 -6.05 3.28 12.31
CA ALA A 163 -5.52 4.63 12.42
C ALA A 163 -4.60 4.77 13.61
N THR A 164 -3.60 5.65 13.49
CA THR A 164 -2.72 6.01 14.59
C THR A 164 -2.41 7.50 14.58
N ARG A 165 -2.15 8.04 15.76
CA ARG A 165 -1.61 9.38 15.92
C ARG A 165 -0.10 9.33 15.76
N LEU A 166 0.44 10.19 14.89
CA LEU A 166 1.87 10.28 14.67
C LEU A 166 2.54 11.24 15.67
N GLN A 167 3.81 10.97 15.96
CA GLN A 167 4.63 11.90 16.69
C GLN A 167 4.98 13.09 15.79
N PRO A 168 4.94 14.34 16.30
CA PRO A 168 5.45 15.49 15.57
C PRO A 168 6.88 15.24 15.10
N LEU A 169 7.18 15.56 13.84
CA LEU A 169 8.54 15.38 13.31
C LEU A 169 9.53 16.29 14.05
N PRO A 170 10.66 15.76 14.53
CA PRO A 170 11.73 16.58 15.10
C PRO A 170 12.22 17.57 14.04
N GLY A 171 12.29 18.86 14.37
CA GLY A 171 12.78 19.90 13.48
C GLY A 171 11.76 20.49 12.50
N ALA A 172 10.49 20.08 12.54
CA ALA A 172 9.41 20.81 11.86
C ALA A 172 9.33 22.23 12.44
N ARG A 173 9.21 23.25 11.58
CA ARG A 173 9.08 24.63 12.06
C ARG A 173 7.88 24.73 12.98
N VAL A 174 8.00 25.50 14.06
CA VAL A 174 7.00 25.62 15.13
C VAL A 174 5.57 25.82 14.64
N PHE A 175 5.38 26.41 13.46
CA PHE A 175 4.07 26.64 12.84
C PHE A 175 3.48 25.39 12.12
N GLU A 176 4.33 24.40 11.74
CA GLU A 176 3.87 23.15 11.08
C GLU A 176 3.74 21.99 12.10
N SER A 177 4.39 22.08 13.25
CA SER A 177 4.44 21.01 14.25
C SER A 177 3.28 21.02 15.25
N SER A 178 2.44 22.04 15.26
CA SER A 178 1.35 22.18 16.24
C SER A 178 0.09 21.39 15.88
N THR A 179 -0.05 20.96 14.63
CA THR A 179 -1.22 20.18 14.19
C THR A 179 -0.92 18.68 14.30
N PRO A 180 -1.70 17.93 15.10
CA PRO A 180 -1.55 16.50 15.18
C PRO A 180 -1.66 15.87 13.79
N GLN A 181 -0.74 14.97 13.46
CA GLN A 181 -0.82 14.20 12.23
C GLN A 181 -1.38 12.80 12.52
N TYR A 182 -2.27 12.34 11.66
CA TYR A 182 -2.90 11.03 11.78
C TYR A 182 -2.58 10.21 10.54
N LEU A 183 -2.15 8.97 10.78
CA LEU A 183 -1.92 8.00 9.71
C LEU A 183 -3.10 7.04 9.66
N LEU A 184 -3.70 6.92 8.49
CA LEU A 184 -4.62 5.85 8.15
C LEU A 184 -3.86 4.75 7.43
N PHE A 185 -4.15 3.52 7.75
CA PHE A 185 -3.57 2.40 7.03
C PHE A 185 -4.49 1.18 7.08
N THR A 186 -4.28 0.31 6.12
CA THR A 186 -4.89 -1.01 6.13
C THR A 186 -3.83 -2.07 6.32
N THR A 187 -4.18 -3.11 7.05
CA THR A 187 -3.40 -4.34 7.13
C THR A 187 -4.26 -5.46 6.60
N THR A 188 -3.80 -6.10 5.53
CA THR A 188 -4.47 -7.28 4.98
C THR A 188 -3.55 -8.48 5.12
N PHE A 189 -4.00 -9.47 5.88
CA PHE A 189 -3.44 -10.80 5.86
C PHE A 189 -4.00 -11.51 4.63
N ILE A 190 -3.14 -12.09 3.79
CA ILE A 190 -3.57 -12.76 2.57
C ILE A 190 -2.81 -14.09 2.38
N LEU A 191 -3.53 -15.15 2.06
CA LEU A 191 -2.99 -16.46 1.71
C LEU A 191 -2.97 -16.62 0.19
N VAL A 192 -1.78 -16.68 -0.37
CA VAL A 192 -1.55 -16.80 -1.82
C VAL A 192 -0.71 -18.04 -2.11
N ARG A 193 -1.24 -18.99 -2.86
CA ARG A 193 -0.53 -20.26 -3.20
C ARG A 193 0.09 -20.96 -1.99
N GLY A 194 -0.60 -20.91 -0.83
CA GLY A 194 -0.09 -21.49 0.40
C GLY A 194 1.07 -20.70 1.03
N ARG A 195 1.20 -19.41 0.74
CA ARG A 195 2.15 -18.49 1.37
C ARG A 195 1.38 -17.37 2.06
N ALA A 196 1.73 -17.08 3.30
CA ALA A 196 1.12 -16.00 4.05
C ALA A 196 1.89 -14.69 3.78
N LEU A 197 1.16 -13.67 3.34
CA LEU A 197 1.65 -12.32 3.14
C LEU A 197 0.85 -11.35 3.99
N ILE A 198 1.46 -10.21 4.28
CA ILE A 198 0.79 -9.04 4.85
C ILE A 198 0.97 -7.92 3.85
N VAL A 199 -0.15 -7.36 3.38
CA VAL A 199 -0.14 -6.22 2.47
C VAL A 199 -0.82 -5.04 3.13
N SER A 200 -0.22 -3.85 3.00
CA SER A 200 -0.66 -2.65 3.70
C SER A 200 -0.61 -1.44 2.78
N VAL A 201 -1.65 -0.63 2.83
CA VAL A 201 -1.73 0.67 2.14
C VAL A 201 -1.79 1.75 3.20
N TYR A 202 -1.08 2.85 2.98
CA TYR A 202 -0.93 3.94 3.95
C TYR A 202 -1.28 5.28 3.31
N THR A 203 -1.90 6.17 4.10
CA THR A 203 -2.13 7.57 3.74
C THR A 203 -2.20 8.44 5.00
N LEU A 204 -1.71 9.67 4.94
CA LEU A 204 -2.01 10.64 5.98
C LEU A 204 -3.49 11.05 5.87
N PHE A 205 -4.11 11.30 7.01
CA PHE A 205 -5.50 11.75 7.09
C PHE A 205 -5.54 13.28 7.15
N TYR A 206 -6.16 13.89 6.16
CA TYR A 206 -6.49 15.31 6.11
C TYR A 206 -8.00 15.54 6.00
N GLU A 207 -8.70 14.64 5.31
CA GLU A 207 -10.13 14.74 5.02
C GLU A 207 -10.77 13.35 4.89
N PRO A 208 -12.09 13.22 5.06
CA PRO A 208 -12.78 11.93 4.96
C PRO A 208 -12.52 11.18 3.64
N ALA A 209 -12.29 11.90 2.53
CA ALA A 209 -11.96 11.31 1.23
C ALA A 209 -10.67 10.47 1.26
N ASP A 210 -9.72 10.74 2.16
CA ASP A 210 -8.50 9.92 2.31
C ASP A 210 -8.82 8.52 2.82
N MET A 211 -9.80 8.41 3.73
CA MET A 211 -10.28 7.12 4.23
C MET A 211 -11.00 6.33 3.13
N ASP A 212 -11.83 6.98 2.34
CA ASP A 212 -12.57 6.31 1.25
C ASP A 212 -11.61 5.86 0.15
N TRP A 213 -10.62 6.69 -0.20
CA TRP A 213 -9.56 6.31 -1.11
C TRP A 213 -8.81 5.06 -0.60
N LEU A 214 -8.44 5.05 0.68
CA LEU A 214 -7.70 3.94 1.29
C LEU A 214 -8.48 2.62 1.21
N LYS A 215 -9.79 2.65 1.50
CA LYS A 215 -10.68 1.48 1.40
C LYS A 215 -10.74 0.94 -0.04
N VAL A 216 -10.89 1.85 -1.03
CA VAL A 216 -10.96 1.49 -2.45
C VAL A 216 -9.61 0.93 -2.93
N ALA A 217 -8.51 1.60 -2.60
CA ALA A 217 -7.16 1.17 -2.96
C ALA A 217 -6.84 -0.22 -2.41
N THR A 218 -7.15 -0.45 -1.13
CA THR A 218 -6.92 -1.76 -0.49
C THR A 218 -7.72 -2.87 -1.16
N ARG A 219 -9.03 -2.66 -1.37
CA ARG A 219 -9.89 -3.66 -2.01
C ARG A 219 -9.35 -4.02 -3.39
N ARG A 220 -9.07 -3.02 -4.22
CA ARG A 220 -8.54 -3.21 -5.56
C ARG A 220 -7.22 -3.99 -5.55
N TRP A 221 -6.28 -3.60 -4.67
CA TRP A 221 -4.98 -4.27 -4.62
C TRP A 221 -5.07 -5.73 -4.19
N VAL A 222 -5.89 -6.03 -3.20
CA VAL A 222 -6.12 -7.41 -2.74
C VAL A 222 -6.76 -8.26 -3.84
N ASP A 223 -7.78 -7.74 -4.55
CA ASP A 223 -8.43 -8.43 -5.66
C ASP A 223 -7.44 -8.66 -6.83
N ASP A 224 -6.60 -7.68 -7.15
CA ASP A 224 -5.55 -7.81 -8.17
C ASP A 224 -4.52 -8.87 -7.79
N LEU A 225 -4.04 -8.90 -6.54
CA LEU A 225 -3.10 -9.92 -6.05
C LEU A 225 -3.70 -11.32 -6.11
N GLN A 226 -4.95 -11.50 -5.70
CA GLN A 226 -5.63 -12.79 -5.80
C GLN A 226 -5.77 -13.23 -7.27
N ARG A 227 -6.19 -12.32 -8.16
CA ARG A 227 -6.35 -12.58 -9.60
C ARG A 227 -5.02 -12.95 -10.27
N LEU A 228 -3.92 -12.25 -9.96
CA LEU A 228 -2.58 -12.53 -10.50
C LEU A 228 -2.07 -13.91 -10.11
N ASN A 229 -2.49 -14.43 -8.98
CA ASN A 229 -2.00 -15.68 -8.40
C ASN A 229 -3.02 -16.84 -8.44
N SER A 230 -4.16 -16.67 -9.09
CA SER A 230 -5.23 -17.67 -9.17
C SER A 230 -4.95 -18.84 -10.14
N ARG A 231 -3.83 -18.81 -10.86
CA ARG A 231 -3.44 -19.85 -11.85
C ARG A 231 -2.39 -20.80 -11.29
#